data_a6b85559784af82762a388c0fa8c7dea
#
_entry.id   a6b85559784af82762a388c0fa8c7dea
#
_cell.length_a   1.000
_cell.length_b   1.000
_cell.length_c   1.000
_cell.angle_alpha   90.00
_cell.angle_beta   90.00
_cell.angle_gamma   90.00
#
_symmetry.space_group_name_H-M   'P 1'
#
loop_
_entity.id
_entity.type
_entity.pdbx_description
1 polymer ?
#
loop_
_entity_poly.entity_id
_entity_poly.type
_entity_poly.pdbx_seq_one_letter_code
_entity_poly.pdbx_strand_id
1 'polypeptide(L)'
;MPLESTYRYKADKFFKYHTKQYDLLPNYYEELKIGPNGYTSYYLEHENFEVPTGSTAYIIKGATNRLNHTGDAVVEAFPAGSIIPKQTGFILSGAAGSTVAYRACVDGPEVDVTGNLLVGTATEQEFSGAGYKYYIFGNGSEGQGFYHQGTRKGNSMKVGAHRAGLKLPTTGFSPAKSFVFNFEEAVRNTVTGISTVKTESAAKDAPIYNLQGCRVTNPTNGIYIVNGKKVLIKK
;
A
#
# COMPACT_ATOMS: atom_id res chain seq x y z
N MET A 1 7.62 -16.57 -19.19
CA MET A 1 6.62 -15.71 -19.89
C MET A 1 5.72 -15.13 -18.82
N PRO A 2 5.58 -13.81 -18.65
CA PRO A 2 4.73 -13.25 -17.60
C PRO A 2 3.29 -13.73 -17.75
N LEU A 3 2.61 -14.04 -16.65
CA LEU A 3 1.25 -14.59 -16.65
C LEU A 3 0.24 -13.62 -17.24
N GLU A 4 0.44 -12.33 -17.13
CA GLU A 4 -0.37 -11.33 -17.82
C GLU A 4 -0.26 -11.45 -19.36
N SER A 5 0.89 -11.88 -19.88
CA SER A 5 1.01 -12.28 -21.29
C SER A 5 0.21 -13.54 -21.59
N THR A 6 0.16 -14.47 -20.64
CA THR A 6 -0.57 -15.75 -20.76
C THR A 6 -2.08 -15.52 -20.72
N TYR A 7 -2.56 -14.49 -19.98
CA TYR A 7 -3.98 -14.14 -19.96
C TYR A 7 -4.47 -13.68 -21.34
N ARG A 8 -3.64 -12.95 -22.09
CA ARG A 8 -3.92 -12.63 -23.51
C ARG A 8 -4.02 -13.88 -24.37
N TYR A 9 -3.19 -14.88 -24.11
CA TYR A 9 -3.24 -16.16 -24.81
C TYR A 9 -4.47 -16.99 -24.43
N LYS A 10 -5.01 -16.91 -23.19
CA LYS A 10 -6.28 -17.54 -22.81
C LYS A 10 -7.46 -17.00 -23.62
N ALA A 11 -7.40 -15.75 -24.05
CA ALA A 11 -8.41 -15.13 -24.93
C ALA A 11 -8.24 -15.53 -26.40
N ASP A 12 -7.10 -16.08 -26.81
CA ASP A 12 -6.84 -16.50 -28.16
C ASP A 12 -7.33 -17.93 -28.42
N LYS A 13 -7.91 -18.17 -29.63
CA LYS A 13 -8.50 -19.48 -30.00
C LYS A 13 -7.55 -20.65 -29.81
N PHE A 14 -6.25 -20.43 -29.95
CA PHE A 14 -5.22 -21.46 -29.80
C PHE A 14 -5.12 -22.02 -28.39
N PHE A 15 -5.32 -21.19 -27.34
CA PHE A 15 -5.26 -21.61 -25.95
C PHE A 15 -6.58 -22.13 -25.38
N LYS A 16 -7.70 -21.92 -26.09
CA LYS A 16 -8.99 -22.50 -25.70
C LYS A 16 -8.98 -24.03 -25.57
N TYR A 17 -8.05 -24.67 -26.23
CA TYR A 17 -7.85 -26.12 -26.17
C TYR A 17 -6.85 -26.58 -25.09
N HIS A 18 -6.10 -25.63 -24.49
CA HIS A 18 -5.07 -25.93 -23.49
C HIS A 18 -5.42 -25.39 -22.09
N THR A 19 -6.62 -24.84 -21.88
CA THR A 19 -7.09 -24.32 -20.57
C THR A 19 -6.99 -25.35 -19.45
N LYS A 20 -7.18 -26.62 -19.73
CA LYS A 20 -6.99 -27.70 -18.74
C LYS A 20 -5.56 -27.85 -18.22
N GLN A 21 -4.57 -27.39 -18.93
CA GLN A 21 -3.16 -27.51 -18.55
C GLN A 21 -2.73 -26.41 -17.57
N TYR A 22 -3.37 -25.25 -17.58
CA TYR A 22 -3.13 -24.16 -16.63
C TYR A 22 -3.83 -24.37 -15.30
N ASP A 23 -5.01 -25.01 -15.31
CA ASP A 23 -5.69 -25.43 -14.09
C ASP A 23 -4.93 -26.54 -13.32
N LEU A 24 -3.96 -27.16 -13.98
CA LEU A 24 -3.07 -28.19 -13.41
C LEU A 24 -1.76 -27.65 -12.85
N LEU A 25 -1.50 -26.32 -12.89
CA LEU A 25 -0.30 -25.70 -12.35
C LEU A 25 -0.61 -24.93 -11.04
N PRO A 26 -1.01 -25.63 -9.96
CA PRO A 26 -1.35 -24.95 -8.69
C PRO A 26 -0.15 -24.27 -8.02
N ASN A 27 1.05 -24.44 -8.54
CA ASN A 27 2.32 -23.92 -8.03
C ASN A 27 3.09 -23.11 -9.08
N TYR A 28 2.42 -22.42 -9.98
CA TYR A 28 3.10 -21.55 -10.92
C TYR A 28 3.48 -20.23 -10.22
N TYR A 29 4.77 -19.92 -10.28
CA TYR A 29 5.33 -18.69 -9.70
C TYR A 29 5.85 -17.79 -10.81
N GLU A 30 5.64 -16.50 -10.63
CA GLU A 30 6.29 -15.44 -11.39
C GLU A 30 7.33 -14.73 -10.52
N GLU A 31 8.19 -13.96 -11.14
CA GLU A 31 9.28 -13.27 -10.48
C GLU A 31 9.10 -11.76 -10.56
N LEU A 32 9.34 -11.09 -9.44
CA LEU A 32 9.34 -9.65 -9.31
C LEU A 32 10.68 -9.17 -8.73
N LYS A 33 11.33 -8.27 -9.45
CA LYS A 33 12.59 -7.66 -9.00
C LYS A 33 12.31 -6.53 -8.01
N ILE A 34 12.88 -6.66 -6.82
CA ILE A 34 12.90 -5.60 -5.81
C ILE A 34 13.98 -4.57 -6.16
N GLY A 35 13.68 -3.30 -5.97
CA GLY A 35 14.64 -2.23 -6.22
C GLY A 35 15.84 -2.26 -5.26
N PRO A 36 16.91 -1.51 -5.56
CA PRO A 36 18.15 -1.50 -4.76
C PRO A 36 17.95 -1.00 -3.33
N ASN A 37 16.86 -0.30 -3.05
CA ASN A 37 16.52 0.21 -1.71
C ASN A 37 15.49 -0.69 -0.97
N GLY A 38 15.26 -1.91 -1.44
CA GLY A 38 14.35 -2.85 -0.80
C GLY A 38 12.86 -2.64 -1.14
N TYR A 39 12.54 -1.79 -2.11
CA TYR A 39 11.14 -1.49 -2.49
C TYR A 39 10.96 -1.45 -3.98
N THR A 40 9.75 -1.78 -4.43
CA THR A 40 9.31 -1.61 -5.82
C THR A 40 7.82 -1.30 -5.87
N SER A 41 7.36 -0.47 -6.83
CA SER A 41 5.94 -0.36 -7.12
C SER A 41 5.50 -1.49 -8.03
N TYR A 42 4.25 -1.97 -7.89
CA TYR A 42 3.74 -3.02 -8.73
C TYR A 42 2.24 -2.88 -9.01
N TYR A 43 1.80 -3.51 -10.09
CA TYR A 43 0.41 -3.52 -10.54
C TYR A 43 0.16 -4.73 -11.43
N LEU A 44 -0.92 -5.46 -11.17
CA LEU A 44 -1.46 -6.52 -12.01
C LEU A 44 -2.87 -6.18 -12.46
N GLU A 45 -3.16 -6.34 -13.74
CA GLU A 45 -4.47 -5.98 -14.32
C GLU A 45 -5.49 -7.11 -14.20
N HIS A 46 -5.03 -8.36 -14.37
CA HIS A 46 -5.91 -9.52 -14.55
C HIS A 46 -5.85 -10.52 -13.41
N GLU A 47 -4.90 -10.40 -12.51
CA GLU A 47 -4.60 -11.37 -11.46
C GLU A 47 -4.48 -10.71 -10.09
N ASN A 48 -4.90 -11.46 -9.06
CA ASN A 48 -4.62 -11.12 -7.68
C ASN A 48 -3.16 -11.41 -7.35
N PHE A 49 -2.62 -10.72 -6.37
CA PHE A 49 -1.24 -10.86 -5.93
C PHE A 49 -1.19 -11.33 -4.48
N GLU A 50 -0.67 -12.53 -4.23
CA GLU A 50 -0.37 -12.99 -2.87
C GLU A 50 0.98 -12.44 -2.43
N VAL A 51 1.01 -11.71 -1.32
CA VAL A 51 2.24 -11.13 -0.75
C VAL A 51 3.19 -12.26 -0.35
N PRO A 52 4.39 -12.36 -0.95
CA PRO A 52 5.32 -13.46 -0.68
C PRO A 52 5.90 -13.41 0.74
N THR A 53 6.34 -14.57 1.22
CA THR A 53 7.08 -14.67 2.49
C THR A 53 8.33 -13.77 2.48
N GLY A 54 8.54 -13.02 3.57
CA GLY A 54 9.63 -12.05 3.69
C GLY A 54 9.36 -10.71 3.02
N SER A 55 8.15 -10.50 2.49
CA SER A 55 7.70 -9.26 1.89
C SER A 55 6.51 -8.66 2.63
N THR A 56 6.28 -7.37 2.42
CA THR A 56 5.08 -6.64 2.86
C THR A 56 4.62 -5.76 1.72
N ALA A 57 3.33 -5.77 1.42
CA ALA A 57 2.73 -4.85 0.46
C ALA A 57 2.15 -3.63 1.18
N TYR A 58 2.18 -2.48 0.52
CA TYR A 58 1.69 -1.21 1.06
C TYR A 58 0.82 -0.50 0.04
N ILE A 59 -0.27 0.09 0.52
CA ILE A 59 -1.08 1.05 -0.23
C ILE A 59 -1.04 2.42 0.43
N ILE A 60 -1.42 3.46 -0.30
CA ILE A 60 -1.45 4.83 0.19
C ILE A 60 -2.90 5.26 0.33
N LYS A 61 -3.32 5.55 1.55
CA LYS A 61 -4.68 6.01 1.87
C LYS A 61 -4.82 7.52 2.05
N GLY A 62 -3.71 8.23 2.11
CA GLY A 62 -3.71 9.67 2.32
C GLY A 62 -2.31 10.25 2.26
N ALA A 63 -2.24 11.56 2.44
CA ALA A 63 -0.97 12.28 2.57
C ALA A 63 -1.15 13.44 3.56
N THR A 64 -0.11 13.75 4.31
CA THR A 64 -0.06 14.91 5.19
C THR A 64 1.06 15.84 4.74
N ASN A 65 0.88 17.15 4.92
CA ASN A 65 1.90 18.13 4.53
C ASN A 65 2.82 18.45 5.70
N ARG A 66 4.13 18.50 5.42
CA ARG A 66 5.13 19.11 6.31
C ARG A 66 5.46 20.54 5.85
N LEU A 67 5.99 21.35 6.78
CA LEU A 67 6.28 22.77 6.54
C LEU A 67 7.29 23.04 5.41
N ASN A 68 8.09 22.08 4.94
CA ASN A 68 9.19 22.27 4.00
C ASN A 68 8.95 21.69 2.60
N HIS A 69 7.73 21.75 2.09
CA HIS A 69 7.35 21.19 0.78
C HIS A 69 7.51 19.66 0.64
N THR A 70 7.74 18.97 1.73
CA THR A 70 7.63 17.51 1.85
C THR A 70 6.37 17.15 2.62
N GLY A 71 5.83 15.98 2.35
CA GLY A 71 4.69 15.42 3.04
C GLY A 71 4.98 13.99 3.50
N ASP A 72 4.15 13.49 4.42
CA ASP A 72 4.12 12.09 4.79
C ASP A 72 2.96 11.39 4.08
N ALA A 73 3.23 10.23 3.51
CA ALA A 73 2.17 9.35 3.02
C ALA A 73 1.56 8.56 4.18
N VAL A 74 0.23 8.52 4.23
CA VAL A 74 -0.51 7.64 5.13
C VAL A 74 -0.57 6.26 4.49
N VAL A 75 0.14 5.31 5.09
CA VAL A 75 0.42 3.99 4.53
C VAL A 75 -0.36 2.93 5.30
N GLU A 76 -0.99 2.01 4.57
CA GLU A 76 -1.53 0.76 5.12
C GLU A 76 -0.68 -0.40 4.63
N ALA A 77 -0.35 -1.34 5.53
CA ALA A 77 0.54 -2.45 5.28
C ALA A 77 -0.21 -3.79 5.28
N PHE A 78 0.14 -4.68 4.38
CA PHE A 78 -0.39 -6.03 4.26
C PHE A 78 0.76 -7.04 4.35
N PRO A 79 0.76 -7.92 5.37
CA PRO A 79 1.83 -8.89 5.57
C PRO A 79 1.81 -10.02 4.54
N ALA A 80 2.85 -10.85 4.56
CA ALA A 80 2.94 -12.06 3.76
C ALA A 80 1.67 -12.93 3.91
N GLY A 81 1.21 -13.50 2.80
CA GLY A 81 -0.03 -14.28 2.70
C GLY A 81 -1.28 -13.44 2.46
N SER A 82 -1.21 -12.10 2.54
CA SER A 82 -2.32 -11.22 2.14
C SER A 82 -2.54 -11.28 0.63
N ILE A 83 -3.80 -11.27 0.18
CA ILE A 83 -4.14 -11.25 -1.23
C ILE A 83 -4.58 -9.85 -1.63
N ILE A 84 -3.72 -9.16 -2.40
CA ILE A 84 -4.02 -7.85 -2.99
C ILE A 84 -4.87 -8.10 -4.24
N PRO A 85 -6.05 -7.47 -4.36
CA PRO A 85 -6.91 -7.65 -5.53
C PRO A 85 -6.25 -7.10 -6.80
N LYS A 86 -6.56 -7.71 -7.92
CA LYS A 86 -6.20 -7.19 -9.25
C LYS A 86 -6.60 -5.73 -9.42
N GLN A 87 -5.97 -5.03 -10.35
CA GLN A 87 -6.19 -3.61 -10.64
C GLN A 87 -5.84 -2.68 -9.47
N THR A 88 -5.03 -3.16 -8.54
CA THR A 88 -4.54 -2.39 -7.40
C THR A 88 -3.08 -2.02 -7.59
N GLY A 89 -2.76 -0.73 -7.54
CA GLY A 89 -1.36 -0.28 -7.42
C GLY A 89 -0.89 -0.43 -5.97
N PHE A 90 0.29 -0.98 -5.77
CA PHE A 90 0.88 -1.13 -4.43
C PHE A 90 2.41 -1.01 -4.46
N ILE A 91 3.01 -0.84 -3.30
CA ILE A 91 4.46 -0.91 -3.09
C ILE A 91 4.75 -2.23 -2.40
N LEU A 92 5.74 -2.98 -2.90
CA LEU A 92 6.22 -4.20 -2.26
C LEU A 92 7.60 -3.95 -1.66
N SER A 93 7.80 -4.33 -0.39
CA SER A 93 9.11 -4.42 0.23
C SER A 93 9.67 -5.84 0.11
N GLY A 94 11.00 -5.93 0.13
CA GLY A 94 11.73 -7.20 0.14
C GLY A 94 13.22 -6.96 0.31
N ALA A 95 14.04 -8.00 0.25
CA ALA A 95 15.48 -7.84 0.30
C ALA A 95 15.98 -6.97 -0.87
N ALA A 96 16.81 -5.97 -0.57
CA ALA A 96 17.28 -4.98 -1.54
C ALA A 96 17.97 -5.66 -2.74
N GLY A 97 17.53 -5.32 -3.95
CA GLY A 97 18.06 -5.84 -5.21
C GLY A 97 17.74 -7.32 -5.49
N SER A 98 16.99 -8.00 -4.63
CA SER A 98 16.61 -9.40 -4.81
C SER A 98 15.52 -9.58 -5.86
N THR A 99 15.32 -10.82 -6.26
CA THR A 99 14.15 -11.27 -7.00
C THR A 99 13.25 -12.06 -6.05
N VAL A 100 11.98 -11.73 -6.02
CA VAL A 100 10.97 -12.39 -5.20
C VAL A 100 10.04 -13.19 -6.10
N ALA A 101 9.88 -14.47 -5.80
CA ALA A 101 8.88 -15.30 -6.47
C ALA A 101 7.52 -15.11 -5.77
N TYR A 102 6.47 -14.88 -6.55
CA TYR A 102 5.10 -14.79 -6.06
C TYR A 102 4.21 -15.80 -6.79
N ARG A 103 3.19 -16.27 -6.10
CA ARG A 103 2.24 -17.23 -6.67
C ARG A 103 1.27 -16.50 -7.59
N ALA A 104 1.17 -16.98 -8.81
CA ALA A 104 0.24 -16.46 -9.80
C ALA A 104 -1.13 -17.14 -9.72
N CYS A 105 -2.16 -16.51 -10.27
CA CYS A 105 -3.55 -17.01 -10.27
C CYS A 105 -4.06 -17.40 -8.87
N VAL A 106 -3.94 -16.49 -7.92
CA VAL A 106 -4.36 -16.72 -6.53
C VAL A 106 -5.82 -16.35 -6.36
N ASP A 107 -6.60 -17.27 -5.77
CA ASP A 107 -7.96 -17.03 -5.30
C ASP A 107 -7.99 -17.12 -3.76
N GLY A 108 -8.80 -16.29 -3.13
CA GLY A 108 -8.95 -16.25 -1.69
C GLY A 108 -9.55 -14.93 -1.21
N PRO A 109 -9.66 -14.74 0.12
CA PRO A 109 -10.17 -13.50 0.68
C PRO A 109 -9.20 -12.34 0.39
N GLU A 110 -9.67 -11.38 -0.39
CA GLU A 110 -8.92 -10.20 -0.76
C GLU A 110 -8.90 -9.19 0.39
N VAL A 111 -7.79 -8.45 0.53
CA VAL A 111 -7.70 -7.33 1.49
C VAL A 111 -8.51 -6.13 1.02
N ASP A 112 -8.96 -5.31 1.96
CA ASP A 112 -9.64 -4.05 1.65
C ASP A 112 -8.62 -2.99 1.21
N VAL A 113 -8.71 -2.60 -0.05
CA VAL A 113 -7.89 -1.55 -0.67
C VAL A 113 -8.66 -0.25 -0.93
N THR A 114 -9.85 -0.12 -0.34
CA THR A 114 -10.71 1.07 -0.49
C THR A 114 -9.95 2.32 -0.07
N GLY A 115 -10.03 3.36 -0.90
CA GLY A 115 -9.33 4.63 -0.66
C GLY A 115 -7.85 4.63 -1.06
N ASN A 116 -7.35 3.58 -1.72
CA ASN A 116 -6.00 3.58 -2.28
C ASN A 116 -5.82 4.70 -3.32
N LEU A 117 -4.77 5.48 -3.15
CA LEU A 117 -4.41 6.60 -4.02
C LEU A 117 -3.35 6.23 -5.07
N LEU A 118 -2.88 4.97 -5.06
CA LEU A 118 -1.97 4.48 -6.08
C LEU A 118 -2.76 4.08 -7.32
N VAL A 119 -2.29 4.54 -8.47
CA VAL A 119 -2.80 4.14 -9.78
C VAL A 119 -1.70 3.42 -10.54
N GLY A 120 -2.03 2.32 -11.20
CA GLY A 120 -1.08 1.49 -11.91
C GLY A 120 -1.53 1.16 -13.34
N THR A 121 -0.65 0.50 -14.07
CA THR A 121 -0.90 0.11 -15.46
C THR A 121 -0.13 -1.16 -15.82
N ALA A 122 -0.73 -2.01 -16.65
CA ALA A 122 -0.07 -3.21 -17.20
C ALA A 122 0.88 -2.87 -18.36
N THR A 123 0.70 -1.73 -19.03
CA THR A 123 1.55 -1.25 -20.12
C THR A 123 2.08 0.14 -19.78
N GLU A 124 3.14 0.59 -20.44
CA GLU A 124 3.62 1.96 -20.25
C GLU A 124 2.53 2.96 -20.58
N GLN A 125 2.20 3.86 -19.63
CA GLN A 125 1.15 4.86 -19.77
C GLN A 125 1.51 6.18 -19.10
N GLU A 126 1.05 7.30 -19.68
CA GLU A 126 1.09 8.61 -19.06
C GLU A 126 -0.26 8.93 -18.39
N PHE A 127 -0.21 9.23 -17.09
CA PHE A 127 -1.35 9.70 -16.32
C PHE A 127 -1.29 11.22 -16.21
N SER A 128 -2.39 11.90 -16.57
CA SER A 128 -2.54 13.34 -16.45
C SER A 128 -4.02 13.69 -16.23
N GLY A 129 -4.31 14.90 -15.81
CA GLY A 129 -5.69 15.40 -15.65
C GLY A 129 -5.78 16.56 -14.67
N ALA A 130 -6.74 17.46 -14.90
CA ALA A 130 -7.02 18.58 -14.03
C ALA A 130 -7.51 18.10 -12.64
N GLY A 131 -7.20 18.87 -11.60
CA GLY A 131 -7.63 18.56 -10.23
C GLY A 131 -6.77 17.51 -9.51
N TYR A 132 -5.68 17.03 -10.12
CA TYR A 132 -4.77 16.06 -9.53
C TYR A 132 -3.31 16.46 -9.63
N LYS A 133 -2.50 15.93 -8.71
CA LYS A 133 -1.03 15.91 -8.79
C LYS A 133 -0.55 14.46 -8.83
N TYR A 134 0.52 14.24 -9.57
CA TYR A 134 1.04 12.94 -9.93
C TYR A 134 2.49 12.80 -9.51
N TYR A 135 2.84 11.65 -8.93
CA TYR A 135 4.16 11.38 -8.38
C TYR A 135 4.59 9.95 -8.73
N ILE A 136 5.85 9.78 -9.10
CA ILE A 136 6.46 8.46 -9.28
C ILE A 136 7.10 7.98 -7.99
N PHE A 137 7.08 6.68 -7.78
CA PHE A 137 7.80 6.03 -6.68
C PHE A 137 9.30 5.96 -6.98
N GLY A 138 10.14 6.36 -6.03
CA GLY A 138 11.58 6.35 -6.19
C GLY A 138 12.33 6.75 -4.92
N ASN A 139 13.66 6.79 -5.03
CA ASN A 139 14.54 7.28 -3.98
C ASN A 139 15.08 8.65 -4.41
N GLY A 140 14.71 9.69 -3.67
CA GLY A 140 15.12 11.06 -3.91
C GLY A 140 15.95 11.63 -2.77
N SER A 141 16.09 12.97 -2.73
CA SER A 141 16.86 13.68 -1.69
C SER A 141 16.38 13.44 -0.28
N GLU A 142 15.08 13.19 -0.10
CA GLU A 142 14.44 12.94 1.20
C GLU A 142 14.33 11.44 1.54
N GLY A 143 14.89 10.56 0.71
CA GLY A 143 14.83 9.11 0.87
C GLY A 143 13.79 8.45 -0.03
N GLN A 144 13.30 7.28 0.40
CA GLN A 144 12.32 6.51 -0.35
C GLN A 144 10.94 7.18 -0.28
N GLY A 145 10.32 7.43 -1.42
CA GLY A 145 9.04 8.15 -1.45
C GLY A 145 8.47 8.34 -2.85
N PHE A 146 7.56 9.28 -2.96
CA PHE A 146 6.95 9.73 -4.22
C PHE A 146 7.42 11.12 -4.58
N TYR A 147 7.86 11.29 -5.82
CA TYR A 147 8.48 12.51 -6.32
C TYR A 147 7.84 12.96 -7.63
N HIS A 148 7.84 14.27 -7.86
CA HIS A 148 7.50 14.80 -9.19
C HIS A 148 8.47 14.25 -10.23
N GLN A 149 7.96 13.80 -11.35
CA GLN A 149 8.79 13.29 -12.43
C GLN A 149 9.39 14.42 -13.29
N GLY A 150 10.67 14.71 -13.07
CA GLY A 150 11.43 15.67 -13.87
C GLY A 150 10.72 17.02 -14.04
N THR A 151 10.66 17.52 -15.27
CA THR A 151 10.05 18.81 -15.62
C THR A 151 8.51 18.84 -15.59
N ARG A 152 7.86 17.69 -15.38
CA ARG A 152 6.38 17.56 -15.33
C ARG A 152 5.77 18.25 -14.11
N LYS A 153 6.54 18.55 -13.08
CA LYS A 153 6.13 19.30 -11.86
C LYS A 153 4.82 18.78 -11.24
N GLY A 154 4.59 17.46 -11.33
CA GLY A 154 3.38 16.82 -10.81
C GLY A 154 2.10 17.02 -11.65
N ASN A 155 2.17 17.59 -12.83
CA ASN A 155 0.98 17.72 -13.71
C ASN A 155 0.67 16.42 -14.45
N SER A 156 1.67 15.58 -14.64
CA SER A 156 1.54 14.23 -15.17
C SER A 156 2.63 13.31 -14.62
N MET A 157 2.47 12.01 -14.81
CA MET A 157 3.51 11.01 -14.60
C MET A 157 3.46 9.95 -15.70
N LYS A 158 4.62 9.53 -16.16
CA LYS A 158 4.77 8.39 -17.06
C LYS A 158 5.15 7.17 -16.23
N VAL A 159 4.28 6.18 -16.21
CA VAL A 159 4.43 4.94 -15.43
C VAL A 159 4.75 3.81 -16.40
N GLY A 160 5.80 3.06 -16.10
CA GLY A 160 6.19 1.88 -16.88
C GLY A 160 5.22 0.72 -16.72
N ALA A 161 5.38 -0.30 -17.56
CA ALA A 161 4.55 -1.51 -17.48
C ALA A 161 4.66 -2.19 -16.11
N HIS A 162 3.53 -2.67 -15.60
CA HIS A 162 3.39 -3.31 -14.28
C HIS A 162 3.92 -2.46 -13.12
N ARG A 163 3.78 -1.13 -13.22
CA ARG A 163 4.18 -0.18 -12.18
C ARG A 163 3.01 0.65 -11.72
N ALA A 164 3.19 1.28 -10.57
CA ALA A 164 2.22 2.20 -9.99
C ALA A 164 2.89 3.50 -9.55
N GLY A 165 2.10 4.58 -9.56
CA GLY A 165 2.45 5.88 -9.04
C GLY A 165 1.33 6.47 -8.20
N LEU A 166 1.59 7.58 -7.53
CA LEU A 166 0.65 8.24 -6.63
C LEU A 166 -0.13 9.34 -7.39
N LYS A 167 -1.46 9.30 -7.27
CA LYS A 167 -2.39 10.30 -7.80
C LYS A 167 -3.12 10.95 -6.63
N LEU A 168 -2.83 12.23 -6.37
CA LEU A 168 -3.45 13.01 -5.29
C LEU A 168 -4.41 14.06 -5.83
N PRO A 169 -5.61 14.20 -5.27
CA PRO A 169 -6.47 15.33 -5.57
C PRO A 169 -5.82 16.64 -5.07
N THR A 170 -5.98 17.73 -5.81
CA THR A 170 -5.48 19.05 -5.41
C THR A 170 -6.33 19.72 -4.33
N THR A 171 -7.59 19.34 -4.21
CA THR A 171 -8.49 19.76 -3.12
C THR A 171 -8.19 19.00 -1.84
N GLY A 172 -7.82 19.73 -0.78
CA GLY A 172 -7.52 19.16 0.53
C GLY A 172 -6.05 18.74 0.74
N PHE A 173 -5.23 18.80 -0.31
CA PHE A 173 -3.79 18.54 -0.21
C PHE A 173 -3.00 19.72 -0.74
N SER A 174 -2.07 20.25 0.05
CA SER A 174 -1.10 21.23 -0.45
C SER A 174 -0.11 20.55 -1.40
N PRO A 175 0.31 21.21 -2.48
CA PRO A 175 1.21 20.60 -3.47
C PRO A 175 2.61 20.45 -2.89
N ALA A 176 2.87 19.38 -2.14
CA ALA A 176 4.21 18.99 -1.76
C ALA A 176 5.01 18.57 -3.00
N LYS A 177 6.33 18.77 -2.99
CA LYS A 177 7.22 18.30 -4.07
C LYS A 177 7.49 16.81 -3.98
N SER A 178 7.36 16.25 -2.77
CA SER A 178 7.61 14.85 -2.47
C SER A 178 6.77 14.40 -1.27
N PHE A 179 6.52 13.10 -1.17
CA PHE A 179 5.94 12.43 -0.02
C PHE A 179 6.84 11.28 0.39
N VAL A 180 7.29 11.30 1.63
CA VAL A 180 8.17 10.27 2.20
C VAL A 180 7.34 9.25 2.96
N PHE A 181 7.85 8.05 3.12
CA PHE A 181 7.17 6.95 3.80
C PHE A 181 7.77 6.65 5.15
N ASN A 182 6.91 6.35 6.11
CA ASN A 182 7.29 5.67 7.32
C ASN A 182 6.75 4.22 7.28
N PHE A 183 7.46 3.36 6.57
CA PHE A 183 7.09 1.95 6.43
C PHE A 183 7.12 1.19 7.77
N GLU A 184 8.04 1.51 8.67
CA GLU A 184 8.14 0.86 9.97
C GLU A 184 6.93 1.14 10.85
N GLU A 185 6.40 2.36 10.79
CA GLU A 185 5.19 2.72 11.51
C GLU A 185 3.96 2.02 10.92
N ALA A 186 3.86 1.91 9.60
CA ALA A 186 2.79 1.18 8.92
C ALA A 186 2.77 -0.30 9.34
N VAL A 187 3.92 -0.96 9.38
CA VAL A 187 4.03 -2.36 9.81
C VAL A 187 3.65 -2.50 11.29
N ARG A 188 4.14 -1.62 12.16
CA ARG A 188 3.77 -1.62 13.58
C ARG A 188 2.27 -1.50 13.79
N ASN A 189 1.62 -0.59 13.08
CA ASN A 189 0.17 -0.38 13.17
C ASN A 189 -0.62 -1.62 12.71
N THR A 190 -0.13 -2.34 11.71
CA THR A 190 -0.75 -3.57 11.22
C THR A 190 -0.61 -4.73 12.22
N VAL A 191 0.60 -4.92 12.77
CA VAL A 191 0.89 -6.03 13.71
C VAL A 191 0.19 -5.83 15.05
N THR A 192 0.02 -4.60 15.50
CA THR A 192 -0.60 -4.32 16.81
C THR A 192 -2.12 -4.20 16.77
N GLY A 193 -2.73 -4.17 15.59
CA GLY A 193 -4.18 -3.90 15.44
C GLY A 193 -4.60 -2.53 16.01
N ILE A 194 -3.62 -1.66 16.29
CA ILE A 194 -3.84 -0.30 16.80
C ILE A 194 -3.77 0.66 15.61
N SER A 195 -4.85 0.73 14.84
CA SER A 195 -5.04 1.86 13.93
C SER A 195 -5.31 3.10 14.78
N THR A 196 -4.33 4.01 14.85
CA THR A 196 -4.40 5.33 15.48
C THR A 196 -5.12 5.36 16.85
N VAL A 197 -4.34 5.50 17.91
CA VAL A 197 -4.89 5.99 19.19
C VAL A 197 -5.33 7.44 18.97
N LYS A 198 -6.61 7.65 18.62
CA LYS A 198 -7.20 8.97 18.72
C LYS A 198 -7.09 9.38 20.18
N THR A 199 -6.44 10.50 20.46
CA THR A 199 -6.50 11.18 21.74
C THR A 199 -7.91 11.80 21.81
N GLU A 200 -8.92 10.99 22.13
CA GLU A 200 -10.21 11.53 22.55
C GLU A 200 -10.05 11.94 24.01
N SER A 201 -10.28 13.20 24.29
CA SER A 201 -10.50 13.64 25.67
C SER A 201 -11.65 12.80 26.24
N ALA A 202 -11.36 12.03 27.28
CA ALA A 202 -12.35 11.19 27.94
C ALA A 202 -13.59 12.02 28.26
N ALA A 203 -14.77 11.62 27.80
CA ALA A 203 -16.01 12.16 28.25
C ALA A 203 -16.03 12.08 29.79
N LYS A 204 -16.32 13.17 30.47
CA LYS A 204 -16.12 13.36 31.93
C LYS A 204 -16.78 12.32 32.83
N ASP A 205 -17.67 11.46 32.29
CA ASP A 205 -18.49 10.52 33.07
C ASP A 205 -18.41 9.04 32.59
N ALA A 206 -17.54 8.68 31.66
CA ALA A 206 -17.43 7.29 31.20
C ALA A 206 -16.54 6.46 32.14
N PRO A 207 -16.96 5.25 32.57
CA PRO A 207 -16.12 4.39 33.39
C PRO A 207 -14.85 3.97 32.64
N ILE A 208 -13.72 4.14 33.33
CA ILE A 208 -12.39 3.87 32.80
C ILE A 208 -11.92 2.52 33.38
N TYR A 209 -11.39 1.65 32.53
CA TYR A 209 -10.85 0.35 32.91
C TYR A 209 -9.38 0.21 32.50
N ASN A 210 -8.58 -0.46 33.31
CA ASN A 210 -7.24 -0.85 32.89
C ASN A 210 -7.29 -2.04 31.89
N LEU A 211 -6.13 -2.45 31.37
CA LEU A 211 -6.06 -3.57 30.41
C LEU A 211 -6.44 -4.93 31.01
N GLN A 212 -6.50 -5.05 32.33
CA GLN A 212 -6.96 -6.23 33.05
C GLN A 212 -8.48 -6.21 33.29
N GLY A 213 -9.20 -5.15 32.83
CA GLY A 213 -10.65 -5.01 33.01
C GLY A 213 -11.07 -4.45 34.37
N CYS A 214 -10.13 -4.02 35.22
CA CYS A 214 -10.44 -3.39 36.52
C CYS A 214 -10.78 -1.92 36.31
N ARG A 215 -11.85 -1.44 36.96
CA ARG A 215 -12.25 -0.02 36.93
C ARG A 215 -11.22 0.85 37.64
N VAL A 216 -10.85 1.95 36.99
CA VAL A 216 -9.85 2.92 37.48
C VAL A 216 -10.54 4.27 37.70
N THR A 217 -10.50 4.79 38.94
CA THR A 217 -11.13 6.08 39.31
C THR A 217 -10.18 7.25 39.09
N ASN A 218 -8.86 7.06 39.20
CA ASN A 218 -7.85 8.10 39.02
C ASN A 218 -6.79 7.56 37.98
N PRO A 219 -7.06 7.68 36.68
CA PRO A 219 -6.10 7.23 35.68
C PRO A 219 -4.85 8.13 35.69
N THR A 220 -3.68 7.48 35.62
CA THR A 220 -2.39 8.13 35.38
C THR A 220 -2.04 8.05 33.89
N ASN A 221 -0.84 8.50 33.50
CA ASN A 221 -0.39 8.35 32.11
C ASN A 221 -0.39 6.86 31.72
N GLY A 222 -1.12 6.49 30.68
CA GLY A 222 -1.23 5.10 30.27
C GLY A 222 -2.37 4.81 29.31
N ILE A 223 -2.49 3.54 28.91
CA ILE A 223 -3.54 3.04 28.03
C ILE A 223 -4.65 2.43 28.88
N TYR A 224 -5.88 2.86 28.61
CA TYR A 224 -7.10 2.44 29.31
C TYR A 224 -8.19 2.06 28.32
N ILE A 225 -9.25 1.41 28.82
CA ILE A 225 -10.44 1.10 28.04
C ILE A 225 -11.56 2.03 28.52
N VAL A 226 -12.11 2.83 27.60
CA VAL A 226 -13.22 3.76 27.84
C VAL A 226 -14.28 3.48 26.76
N ASN A 227 -15.51 3.18 27.15
CA ASN A 227 -16.59 2.82 26.23
C ASN A 227 -16.22 1.68 25.25
N GLY A 228 -15.47 0.68 25.75
CA GLY A 228 -15.02 -0.45 24.94
C GLY A 228 -13.87 -0.15 23.98
N LYS A 229 -13.33 1.08 23.96
CA LYS A 229 -12.23 1.51 23.12
C LYS A 229 -10.96 1.74 23.94
N LYS A 230 -9.79 1.45 23.35
CA LYS A 230 -8.48 1.77 23.94
C LYS A 230 -8.21 3.27 23.79
N VAL A 231 -7.93 3.94 24.91
CA VAL A 231 -7.66 5.39 24.98
C VAL A 231 -6.33 5.62 25.70
N LEU A 232 -5.48 6.48 25.15
CA LEU A 232 -4.27 6.95 25.84
C LEU A 232 -4.62 8.18 26.68
N ILE A 233 -4.47 8.07 28.00
CA ILE A 233 -4.60 9.19 28.92
C ILE A 233 -3.22 9.75 29.21
N LYS A 234 -3.04 11.05 28.96
CA LYS A 234 -1.85 11.83 29.36
C LYS A 234 -2.34 12.94 30.30
N LYS A 235 -1.73 13.04 31.47
CA LYS A 235 -1.91 14.15 32.42
C LYS A 235 -0.74 15.11 32.37
#